data_ecce4c3ad205881d065cbc743bc43395
#
_entry.id   ecce4c3ad205881d065cbc743bc43395
#
_cell.length_a   1.000
_cell.length_b   1.000
_cell.length_c   1.000
_cell.angle_alpha   90.00
_cell.angle_beta   90.00
_cell.angle_gamma   90.00
#
_symmetry.space_group_name_H-M   'P 1'
#
loop_
_entity.id
_entity.type
_entity.pdbx_description
1 polymer ?
#
loop_
_entity_poly.entity_id
_entity_poly.type
_entity_poly.pdbx_seq_one_letter_code
_entity_poly.pdbx_strand_id
1 'polypeptide(L)'
;MPPKKIHKVSIVMGSQSDFKTMKLCQKVFKILNVKFETKIISAHRTPERMYDYAKKAEKNKISVIIAGAGGSAHLPGMIASLTTIPVIGVPIESKKLKGLDSLLSIVQMPKGIPVGTVAIGEDGAINAALLATSIISLSDQKIKKNLNKWRVKQSSSVKKKPK
;
A
#
# COMPACT_ATOMS: atom_id res chain seq x y z
N MET A 1 -29.93 10.88 -1.99
CA MET A 1 -28.55 10.55 -2.40
C MET A 1 -27.97 9.56 -1.41
N PRO A 2 -27.37 8.45 -1.83
CA PRO A 2 -26.69 7.57 -0.89
C PRO A 2 -25.54 8.35 -0.22
N PRO A 3 -25.25 8.08 1.06
CA PRO A 3 -24.20 8.78 1.78
C PRO A 3 -22.86 8.59 1.07
N LYS A 4 -22.10 9.67 0.91
CA LYS A 4 -20.82 9.68 0.21
C LYS A 4 -19.86 8.72 0.92
N LYS A 5 -19.50 7.63 0.25
CA LYS A 5 -18.61 6.62 0.81
C LYS A 5 -17.25 7.27 1.11
N ILE A 6 -16.86 7.31 2.38
CA ILE A 6 -15.56 7.86 2.77
C ILE A 6 -14.53 6.75 2.54
N HIS A 7 -13.68 6.94 1.53
CA HIS A 7 -12.57 6.04 1.25
C HIS A 7 -11.35 6.45 2.07
N LYS A 8 -10.77 5.51 2.80
CA LYS A 8 -9.54 5.69 3.56
C LYS A 8 -8.58 4.55 3.24
N VAL A 9 -7.31 4.87 3.01
CA VAL A 9 -6.25 3.87 2.86
C VAL A 9 -5.51 3.73 4.18
N SER A 10 -5.19 2.50 4.55
CA SER A 10 -4.32 2.24 5.69
C SER A 10 -2.93 1.83 5.20
N ILE A 11 -1.91 2.54 5.67
CA ILE A 11 -0.51 2.21 5.45
C ILE A 11 -0.02 1.49 6.70
N VAL A 12 0.35 0.23 6.58
CA VAL A 12 0.86 -0.56 7.70
C VAL A 12 2.28 -1.06 7.42
N MET A 13 3.09 -1.20 8.44
CA MET A 13 4.47 -1.67 8.32
C MET A 13 4.91 -2.44 9.54
N GLY A 14 5.87 -3.35 9.36
CA GLY A 14 6.35 -4.26 10.41
C GLY A 14 7.18 -3.59 11.51
N SER A 15 7.82 -2.46 11.18
CA SER A 15 8.68 -1.74 12.12
C SER A 15 8.87 -0.27 11.75
N GLN A 16 9.44 0.49 12.67
CA GLN A 16 9.79 1.91 12.45
C GLN A 16 10.85 2.08 11.34
N SER A 17 11.72 1.08 11.13
CA SER A 17 12.74 1.13 10.06
C SER A 17 12.12 1.22 8.67
N ASP A 18 10.94 0.61 8.47
CA ASP A 18 10.26 0.58 7.17
C ASP A 18 9.62 1.93 6.82
N PHE A 19 9.45 2.79 7.83
CA PHE A 19 8.81 4.09 7.65
C PHE A 19 9.56 4.99 6.68
N LYS A 20 10.88 4.87 6.59
CA LYS A 20 11.69 5.62 5.61
C LYS A 20 11.15 5.43 4.19
N THR A 21 10.81 4.21 3.83
CA THR A 21 10.21 3.85 2.52
C THR A 21 8.72 4.16 2.50
N MET A 22 7.97 3.71 3.50
CA MET A 22 6.51 3.78 3.50
C MET A 22 5.94 5.21 3.60
N LYS A 23 6.73 6.18 4.12
CA LYS A 23 6.33 7.61 4.11
C LYS A 23 6.12 8.17 2.70
N LEU A 24 6.65 7.53 1.66
CA LEU A 24 6.44 7.94 0.28
C LEU A 24 4.98 7.73 -0.16
N CYS A 25 4.29 6.72 0.36
CA CYS A 25 2.85 6.57 0.18
C CYS A 25 2.10 7.80 0.69
N GLN A 26 2.49 8.31 1.88
CA GLN A 26 1.85 9.51 2.46
C GLN A 26 2.03 10.74 1.57
N LYS A 27 3.22 10.92 0.97
CA LYS A 27 3.50 12.04 0.05
C LYS A 27 2.57 11.98 -1.16
N VAL A 28 2.41 10.81 -1.77
CA VAL A 28 1.50 10.60 -2.91
C VAL A 28 0.06 10.89 -2.51
N PHE A 29 -0.42 10.38 -1.37
CA PHE A 29 -1.79 10.59 -0.91
C PHE A 29 -2.10 12.06 -0.59
N LYS A 30 -1.13 12.80 -0.03
CA LYS A 30 -1.28 14.25 0.16
C LYS A 30 -1.47 14.98 -1.17
N ILE A 31 -0.66 14.65 -2.19
CA ILE A 31 -0.76 15.25 -3.53
C ILE A 31 -2.11 14.93 -4.19
N LEU A 32 -2.58 13.69 -4.04
CA LEU A 32 -3.83 13.20 -4.66
C LEU A 32 -5.09 13.47 -3.82
N ASN A 33 -4.91 14.05 -2.61
CA ASN A 33 -5.98 14.31 -1.65
C ASN A 33 -6.76 13.04 -1.26
N VAL A 34 -6.05 11.93 -1.04
CA VAL A 34 -6.58 10.66 -0.54
C VAL A 34 -6.45 10.65 0.97
N LYS A 35 -7.52 10.29 1.69
CA LYS A 35 -7.47 10.09 3.15
C LYS A 35 -6.69 8.83 3.49
N PHE A 36 -5.81 8.91 4.48
CA PHE A 36 -5.03 7.76 4.93
C PHE A 36 -4.79 7.77 6.44
N GLU A 37 -4.41 6.62 6.96
CA GLU A 37 -3.82 6.45 8.28
C GLU A 37 -2.51 5.66 8.16
N THR A 38 -1.66 5.71 9.18
CA THR A 38 -0.39 4.97 9.20
C THR A 38 -0.23 4.29 10.54
N LYS A 39 0.16 3.00 10.52
CA LYS A 39 0.34 2.19 11.74
C LYS A 39 1.57 1.29 11.63
N ILE A 40 2.20 1.03 12.78
CA ILE A 40 3.21 -0.01 12.92
C ILE A 40 2.53 -1.23 13.52
N ILE A 41 2.58 -2.34 12.77
CA ILE A 41 1.97 -3.61 13.12
C ILE A 41 2.94 -4.72 12.70
N SER A 42 3.59 -5.35 13.67
CA SER A 42 4.52 -6.44 13.38
C SER A 42 3.78 -7.78 13.39
N ALA A 43 3.81 -8.49 12.25
CA ALA A 43 3.21 -9.81 12.16
C ALA A 43 3.77 -10.81 13.18
N HIS A 44 5.10 -10.76 13.42
CA HIS A 44 5.78 -11.71 14.29
C HIS A 44 5.85 -11.26 15.75
N ARG A 45 5.92 -9.94 16.02
CA ARG A 45 6.10 -9.42 17.38
C ARG A 45 4.81 -8.95 18.03
N THR A 46 3.79 -8.63 17.25
CA THR A 46 2.47 -8.19 17.71
C THR A 46 1.34 -8.88 16.92
N PRO A 47 1.29 -10.24 16.90
CA PRO A 47 0.33 -10.98 16.07
C PRO A 47 -1.12 -10.67 16.43
N GLU A 48 -1.45 -10.55 17.71
CA GLU A 48 -2.81 -10.19 18.16
C GLU A 48 -3.23 -8.80 17.66
N ARG A 49 -2.31 -7.81 17.71
CA ARG A 49 -2.57 -6.47 17.16
C ARG A 49 -2.86 -6.53 15.67
N MET A 50 -2.12 -7.35 14.93
CA MET A 50 -2.32 -7.54 13.49
C MET A 50 -3.68 -8.18 13.21
N TYR A 51 -4.03 -9.22 13.95
CA TYR A 51 -5.30 -9.92 13.82
C TYR A 51 -6.48 -8.99 14.10
N ASP A 52 -6.44 -8.27 15.20
CA ASP A 52 -7.44 -7.27 15.59
C ASP A 52 -7.57 -6.16 14.56
N TYR A 53 -6.45 -5.67 14.06
CA TYR A 53 -6.42 -4.65 13.02
C TYR A 53 -7.13 -5.13 11.75
N ALA A 54 -6.74 -6.30 11.22
CA ALA A 54 -7.29 -6.83 9.97
C ALA A 54 -8.80 -7.07 10.07
N LYS A 55 -9.28 -7.65 11.16
CA LYS A 55 -10.72 -7.89 11.39
C LYS A 55 -11.53 -6.61 11.56
N LYS A 56 -10.94 -5.56 12.12
CA LYS A 56 -11.62 -4.28 12.35
C LYS A 56 -11.49 -3.30 11.17
N ALA A 57 -10.69 -3.63 10.16
CA ALA A 57 -10.36 -2.72 9.07
C ALA A 57 -11.60 -2.25 8.29
N GLU A 58 -12.52 -3.15 7.97
CA GLU A 58 -13.76 -2.81 7.27
C GLU A 58 -14.66 -1.90 8.12
N LYS A 59 -14.84 -2.22 9.41
CA LYS A 59 -15.58 -1.36 10.37
C LYS A 59 -14.98 0.03 10.47
N ASN A 60 -13.65 0.14 10.34
CA ASN A 60 -12.91 1.40 10.35
C ASN A 60 -12.91 2.13 8.99
N LYS A 61 -13.74 1.67 8.03
CA LYS A 61 -13.92 2.27 6.69
C LYS A 61 -12.63 2.29 5.87
N ILE A 62 -11.75 1.32 6.07
CA ILE A 62 -10.58 1.12 5.22
C ILE A 62 -11.03 0.52 3.89
N SER A 63 -10.62 1.10 2.79
CA SER A 63 -10.95 0.65 1.43
C SER A 63 -9.81 -0.11 0.77
N VAL A 64 -8.56 0.18 1.15
CA VAL A 64 -7.34 -0.49 0.68
C VAL A 64 -6.32 -0.50 1.80
N ILE A 65 -5.58 -1.58 1.94
CA ILE A 65 -4.44 -1.69 2.86
C ILE A 65 -3.16 -1.77 2.05
N ILE A 66 -2.17 -0.91 2.36
CA ILE A 66 -0.81 -1.01 1.85
C ILE A 66 0.05 -1.52 2.99
N ALA A 67 0.67 -2.68 2.82
CA ALA A 67 1.47 -3.33 3.85
C ALA A 67 2.93 -3.43 3.40
N GLY A 68 3.83 -2.70 4.07
CA GLY A 68 5.28 -2.76 3.86
C GLY A 68 5.93 -3.76 4.81
N ALA A 69 6.77 -4.65 4.28
CA ALA A 69 7.50 -5.63 5.09
C ALA A 69 8.84 -6.00 4.46
N GLY A 70 9.85 -6.24 5.30
CA GLY A 70 11.21 -6.62 4.90
C GLY A 70 11.65 -7.97 5.44
N GLY A 71 12.56 -8.64 4.75
CA GLY A 71 13.07 -9.96 5.12
C GLY A 71 11.99 -11.04 4.96
N SER A 72 11.69 -11.76 6.05
CA SER A 72 10.52 -12.66 6.14
C SER A 72 9.23 -11.82 6.15
N ALA A 73 8.87 -11.28 5.00
CA ALA A 73 7.86 -10.25 4.82
C ALA A 73 6.42 -10.81 4.84
N HIS A 74 6.01 -11.45 5.94
CA HIS A 74 4.74 -12.15 6.06
C HIS A 74 3.54 -11.23 6.29
N LEU A 75 3.75 -9.99 6.75
CA LEU A 75 2.69 -9.07 7.13
C LEU A 75 1.58 -8.89 6.07
N PRO A 76 1.90 -8.66 4.77
CA PRO A 76 0.84 -8.48 3.76
C PRO A 76 -0.03 -9.72 3.58
N GLY A 77 0.57 -10.90 3.48
CA GLY A 77 -0.15 -12.16 3.31
C GLY A 77 -1.00 -12.52 4.54
N MET A 78 -0.46 -12.32 5.73
CA MET A 78 -1.20 -12.56 6.98
C MET A 78 -2.40 -11.63 7.12
N ILE A 79 -2.29 -10.35 6.76
CA ILE A 79 -3.43 -9.43 6.74
C ILE A 79 -4.44 -9.87 5.67
N ALA A 80 -3.99 -10.20 4.47
CA ALA A 80 -4.87 -10.60 3.37
C ALA A 80 -5.71 -11.84 3.70
N SER A 81 -5.19 -12.77 4.52
CA SER A 81 -5.94 -13.95 4.97
C SER A 81 -7.09 -13.63 5.96
N LEU A 82 -7.13 -12.43 6.52
CA LEU A 82 -8.07 -12.03 7.57
C LEU A 82 -9.11 -10.99 7.13
N THR A 83 -9.03 -10.50 5.90
CA THR A 83 -9.94 -9.47 5.39
C THR A 83 -10.17 -9.61 3.90
N THR A 84 -11.33 -9.17 3.42
CA THR A 84 -11.65 -9.06 1.98
C THR A 84 -11.22 -7.73 1.37
N ILE A 85 -10.69 -6.81 2.17
CA ILE A 85 -10.16 -5.53 1.70
C ILE A 85 -8.91 -5.80 0.83
N PRO A 86 -8.78 -5.18 -0.36
CA PRO A 86 -7.58 -5.32 -1.17
C PRO A 86 -6.30 -4.97 -0.40
N VAL A 87 -5.33 -5.90 -0.41
CA VAL A 87 -4.01 -5.71 0.20
C VAL A 87 -2.96 -5.55 -0.88
N ILE A 88 -2.16 -4.49 -0.77
CA ILE A 88 -1.02 -4.20 -1.64
C ILE A 88 0.24 -4.37 -0.81
N GLY A 89 1.09 -5.32 -1.19
CA GLY A 89 2.35 -5.61 -0.53
C GLY A 89 3.51 -4.81 -1.12
N VAL A 90 4.24 -4.09 -0.27
CA VAL A 90 5.46 -3.37 -0.63
C VAL A 90 6.66 -4.10 -0.06
N PRO A 91 7.48 -4.76 -0.90
CA PRO A 91 8.72 -5.35 -0.44
C PRO A 91 9.71 -4.26 0.00
N ILE A 92 10.11 -4.30 1.26
CA ILE A 92 11.12 -3.37 1.80
C ILE A 92 12.51 -3.93 1.52
N GLU A 93 13.40 -3.06 1.10
CA GLU A 93 14.79 -3.43 0.83
C GLU A 93 15.47 -3.95 2.10
N SER A 94 16.03 -5.16 2.02
CA SER A 94 16.81 -5.79 3.09
C SER A 94 18.30 -5.58 2.87
N LYS A 95 19.08 -5.56 3.96
CA LYS A 95 20.53 -5.31 3.86
C LYS A 95 21.30 -6.42 3.11
N LYS A 96 20.91 -7.69 3.29
CA LYS A 96 21.67 -8.83 2.74
C LYS A 96 21.23 -9.22 1.33
N LEU A 97 19.93 -9.32 1.07
CA LEU A 97 19.38 -9.77 -0.20
C LEU A 97 18.73 -8.63 -1.00
N LYS A 98 18.98 -7.38 -0.62
CA LYS A 98 18.50 -6.17 -1.31
C LYS A 98 16.99 -6.19 -1.61
N GLY A 99 16.22 -6.87 -0.76
CA GLY A 99 14.78 -6.96 -0.86
C GLY A 99 14.24 -8.13 -1.68
N LEU A 100 15.09 -8.99 -2.25
CA LEU A 100 14.64 -10.19 -2.97
C LEU A 100 13.91 -11.16 -2.03
N ASP A 101 14.40 -11.34 -0.82
CA ASP A 101 13.76 -12.08 0.26
C ASP A 101 12.37 -11.52 0.58
N SER A 102 12.25 -10.20 0.70
CA SER A 102 10.99 -9.52 0.93
C SER A 102 10.01 -9.73 -0.23
N LEU A 103 10.48 -9.57 -1.47
CA LEU A 103 9.67 -9.77 -2.67
C LEU A 103 9.13 -11.20 -2.74
N LEU A 104 9.99 -12.19 -2.61
CA LEU A 104 9.61 -13.61 -2.69
C LEU A 104 8.66 -14.01 -1.56
N SER A 105 8.83 -13.47 -0.36
CA SER A 105 7.93 -13.71 0.77
C SER A 105 6.52 -13.13 0.55
N ILE A 106 6.39 -12.07 -0.25
CA ILE A 106 5.11 -11.39 -0.49
C ILE A 106 4.41 -11.93 -1.74
N VAL A 107 5.16 -12.16 -2.83
CA VAL A 107 4.56 -12.46 -4.14
C VAL A 107 4.07 -13.90 -4.26
N GLN A 108 4.70 -14.85 -3.58
CA GLN A 108 4.38 -16.28 -3.68
C GLN A 108 3.23 -16.68 -2.75
N MET A 109 2.08 -16.04 -2.95
CA MET A 109 0.88 -16.34 -2.17
C MET A 109 0.18 -17.63 -2.64
N PRO A 110 -0.40 -18.41 -1.72
CA PRO A 110 -1.19 -19.58 -2.07
C PRO A 110 -2.48 -19.18 -2.82
N LYS A 111 -3.00 -20.12 -3.61
CA LYS A 111 -4.29 -19.95 -4.29
C LYS A 111 -5.39 -19.59 -3.28
N GLY A 112 -6.13 -18.51 -3.56
CA GLY A 112 -7.28 -18.08 -2.76
C GLY A 112 -7.01 -16.85 -1.88
N ILE A 113 -5.75 -16.53 -1.58
CA ILE A 113 -5.38 -15.35 -0.76
C ILE A 113 -4.44 -14.44 -1.58
N PRO A 114 -5.00 -13.54 -2.39
CA PRO A 114 -4.18 -12.67 -3.25
C PRO A 114 -3.58 -11.49 -2.48
N VAL A 115 -2.35 -11.13 -2.83
CA VAL A 115 -1.71 -9.86 -2.45
C VAL A 115 -1.19 -9.18 -3.72
N GLY A 116 -1.62 -7.96 -3.98
CA GLY A 116 -1.12 -7.16 -5.10
C GLY A 116 0.30 -6.68 -4.83
N THR A 117 1.31 -7.42 -5.28
CA THR A 117 2.71 -7.10 -4.99
C THR A 117 3.26 -6.06 -5.97
N VAL A 118 3.99 -5.06 -5.47
CA VAL A 118 4.63 -4.00 -6.26
C VAL A 118 6.16 -4.11 -6.23
N ALA A 119 6.85 -3.15 -6.83
CA ALA A 119 8.31 -3.11 -6.87
C ALA A 119 8.94 -3.02 -5.46
N ILE A 120 10.21 -3.39 -5.35
CA ILE A 120 10.99 -3.29 -4.11
C ILE A 120 11.28 -1.81 -3.81
N GLY A 121 11.18 -1.42 -2.54
CA GLY A 121 11.67 -0.15 -2.02
C GLY A 121 10.79 1.06 -2.37
N GLU A 122 11.45 2.18 -2.66
CA GLU A 122 10.80 3.49 -2.80
C GLU A 122 9.80 3.56 -3.95
N ASP A 123 10.16 3.03 -5.12
CA ASP A 123 9.27 2.98 -6.29
C ASP A 123 8.03 2.12 -5.99
N GLY A 124 8.22 1.01 -5.27
CA GLY A 124 7.13 0.17 -4.81
C GLY A 124 6.15 0.91 -3.91
N ALA A 125 6.65 1.69 -2.95
CA ALA A 125 5.80 2.48 -2.06
C ALA A 125 4.99 3.55 -2.81
N ILE A 126 5.61 4.23 -3.79
CA ILE A 126 4.93 5.19 -4.66
C ILE A 126 3.86 4.49 -5.50
N ASN A 127 4.21 3.39 -6.15
CA ASN A 127 3.29 2.63 -7.00
C ASN A 127 2.15 1.99 -6.21
N ALA A 128 2.39 1.54 -4.98
CA ALA A 128 1.32 1.07 -4.09
C ALA A 128 0.28 2.15 -3.80
N ALA A 129 0.75 3.37 -3.53
CA ALA A 129 -0.16 4.49 -3.30
C ALA A 129 -0.95 4.88 -4.56
N LEU A 130 -0.34 4.83 -5.74
CA LEU A 130 -1.01 5.07 -7.02
C LEU A 130 -2.02 3.97 -7.34
N LEU A 131 -1.69 2.70 -7.09
CA LEU A 131 -2.59 1.57 -7.29
C LEU A 131 -3.79 1.64 -6.34
N ALA A 132 -3.55 1.93 -5.05
CA ALA A 132 -4.63 2.16 -4.08
C ALA A 132 -5.53 3.33 -4.50
N THR A 133 -4.94 4.42 -5.00
CA THR A 133 -5.70 5.57 -5.54
C THR A 133 -6.52 5.18 -6.77
N SER A 134 -5.98 4.34 -7.65
CA SER A 134 -6.70 3.82 -8.83
C SER A 134 -7.92 3.00 -8.42
N ILE A 135 -7.79 2.11 -7.43
CA ILE A 135 -8.90 1.32 -6.88
C ILE A 135 -10.01 2.24 -6.35
N ILE A 136 -9.66 3.24 -5.53
CA ILE A 136 -10.62 4.20 -4.96
C ILE A 136 -11.29 5.02 -6.07
N SER A 137 -10.54 5.37 -7.11
CA SER A 137 -11.03 6.19 -8.22
C SER A 137 -12.17 5.56 -9.02
N LEU A 138 -12.36 4.24 -8.90
CA LEU A 138 -13.50 3.53 -9.53
C LEU A 138 -14.84 4.01 -8.98
N SER A 139 -14.87 4.49 -7.73
CA SER A 139 -16.10 4.95 -7.05
C SER A 139 -16.03 6.42 -6.57
N ASP A 140 -14.88 7.09 -6.69
CA ASP A 140 -14.71 8.51 -6.32
C ASP A 140 -14.20 9.34 -7.51
N GLN A 141 -15.10 10.09 -8.14
CA GLN A 141 -14.80 10.92 -9.31
C GLN A 141 -13.83 12.07 -9.02
N LYS A 142 -13.81 12.58 -7.77
CA LYS A 142 -12.86 13.64 -7.37
C LYS A 142 -11.43 13.07 -7.33
N ILE A 143 -11.27 11.90 -6.74
CA ILE A 143 -9.98 11.20 -6.71
C ILE A 143 -9.55 10.82 -8.12
N LYS A 144 -10.46 10.32 -8.97
CA LYS A 144 -10.19 10.03 -10.39
C LYS A 144 -9.63 11.25 -11.13
N LYS A 145 -10.26 12.43 -10.94
CA LYS A 145 -9.79 13.69 -11.55
C LYS A 145 -8.38 14.06 -11.08
N ASN A 146 -8.09 13.92 -9.79
CA ASN A 146 -6.77 14.20 -9.24
C ASN A 146 -5.69 13.25 -9.80
N LEU A 147 -5.99 11.95 -9.86
CA LEU A 147 -5.09 10.95 -10.43
C LEU A 147 -4.78 11.22 -11.91
N ASN A 148 -5.80 11.57 -12.71
CA ASN A 148 -5.61 11.91 -14.12
C ASN A 148 -4.73 13.14 -14.30
N LYS A 149 -4.96 14.21 -13.51
CA LYS A 149 -4.09 15.40 -13.53
C LYS A 149 -2.64 15.06 -13.17
N TRP A 150 -2.44 14.20 -12.18
CA TRP A 150 -1.10 13.75 -11.79
C TRP A 150 -0.41 13.01 -12.94
N ARG A 151 -1.11 12.08 -13.62
CA ARG A 151 -0.58 11.33 -14.78
C ARG A 151 -0.20 12.25 -15.93
N VAL A 152 -1.05 13.21 -16.27
CA VAL A 152 -0.75 14.20 -17.31
C VAL A 152 0.51 14.99 -16.97
N LYS A 153 0.64 15.46 -15.73
CA LYS A 153 1.85 16.16 -15.26
C LYS A 153 3.10 15.30 -15.36
N GLN A 154 3.00 14.02 -14.98
CA GLN A 154 4.12 13.08 -15.10
C GLN A 154 4.54 12.89 -16.57
N SER A 155 3.59 12.64 -17.47
CA SER A 155 3.88 12.47 -18.91
C SER A 155 4.51 13.72 -19.50
N SER A 156 4.03 14.91 -19.15
CA SER A 156 4.60 16.17 -19.66
C SER A 156 5.98 16.50 -19.10
N SER A 157 6.39 15.88 -18.00
CA SER A 157 7.74 16.04 -17.43
C SER A 157 8.82 15.26 -18.15
N VAL A 158 8.44 14.26 -18.98
CA VAL A 158 9.38 13.44 -19.75
C VAL A 158 9.94 14.25 -20.91
N LYS A 159 11.26 14.42 -20.95
CA LYS A 159 11.93 15.17 -22.02
C LYS A 159 11.89 14.38 -23.32
N LYS A 160 11.65 15.10 -24.43
CA LYS A 160 11.65 14.50 -25.78
C LYS A 160 13.07 14.19 -26.29
N LYS A 161 14.11 14.86 -25.75
CA LYS A 161 15.52 14.66 -26.12
C LYS A 161 16.37 14.54 -24.86
N PRO A 162 17.43 13.72 -24.86
CA PRO A 162 18.42 13.72 -23.79
C PRO A 162 19.13 15.08 -23.73
N LYS A 163 19.70 15.42 -22.57
CA LYS A 163 20.57 16.59 -22.39
C LYS A 163 21.98 16.22 -22.80
#